data_cee1ccba4fa8241cc0b045b2c6ebf22d
#
_entry.id   cee1ccba4fa8241cc0b045b2c6ebf22d
#
_cell.length_a   1.000
_cell.length_b   1.000
_cell.length_c   1.000
_cell.angle_alpha   90.00
_cell.angle_beta   90.00
_cell.angle_gamma   90.00
#
_symmetry.space_group_name_H-M   'P 1'
#
loop_
_entity.id
_entity.type
_entity.pdbx_description
1 polymer ?
#
loop_
_entity_poly.entity_id
_entity_poly.type
_entity_poly.pdbx_seq_one_letter_code
_entity_poly.pdbx_strand_id
1 'polypeptide(L)'
;MKVCVIQPRYCVDHSRTEEFLQWELDALDQCDDSMDIIALPESSDTPCLAHTQAERLFSYENCNKRILDKAAQTAKRCNSLVFVNARSTQENGMLRNTTFVFDREGKLAGQYHKQHLTPGECRMAELEHTYTYEHEEPTIIEVEGIKFGFLVCYDAYFYEAFANIGRYDPDVIVACSHQRSDTHEALRTMHKFCAYNTNAWVIRSSVSMGEDAGVGGTSMIAAPDGTLVKSFDGEVGMFTAEIDPKWHYLKPAGYGNPDDRHHHYVDVGRRPWKYRIGGAAIVPYDEWMDYPRVCAHRGFNTVAPENTLPAYGAAIAMGAEEIEFDLWLSKDGVVVSMHDKDLDRVSTGSGFVWEHTYEEMLRYDFGVKKNEKFAGMRICSFEDILKKFAGQCIMNIHVKDCLAYTVTDEEVAEIARLIKKYDCERHCYFMSGAEYVLEIMQRVAPQIPRCAGAGKEKPYDLVEKALKYDCKKIQIYTPDIPLYFGPDYVQETCRRAHENGIFVNICHADDAQTARAFLDAGCDTIMTNDFGLIQNVVKSWKNK
;
A
#
# COMPACT_ATOMS: atom_id res chain seq x y z
N MET A 1 22.04 17.96 3.90
CA MET A 1 21.83 17.73 5.35
C MET A 1 23.00 16.95 5.91
N LYS A 2 23.47 17.32 7.09
CA LYS A 2 24.54 16.58 7.79
C LYS A 2 23.89 15.53 8.70
N VAL A 3 24.20 14.27 8.43
CA VAL A 3 23.71 13.11 9.19
C VAL A 3 24.77 12.69 10.19
N CYS A 4 24.37 12.49 11.44
CA CYS A 4 25.20 11.88 12.49
C CYS A 4 24.65 10.48 12.79
N VAL A 5 25.50 9.48 12.74
CA VAL A 5 25.18 8.10 13.10
C VAL A 5 25.98 7.73 14.35
N ILE A 6 25.27 7.28 15.38
CA ILE A 6 25.84 6.90 16.68
C ILE A 6 25.95 5.36 16.71
N GLN A 7 27.15 4.82 16.93
CA GLN A 7 27.41 3.40 17.11
C GLN A 7 27.95 3.17 18.52
N PRO A 8 27.06 2.89 19.51
CA PRO A 8 27.49 2.58 20.87
C PRO A 8 28.10 1.19 20.98
N ARG A 9 28.75 0.93 22.09
CA ARG A 9 29.06 -0.43 22.51
C ARG A 9 27.92 -0.97 23.37
N TYR A 10 27.50 -2.20 23.07
CA TYR A 10 26.66 -3.03 23.95
C TYR A 10 27.46 -4.23 24.47
N CYS A 11 26.99 -4.89 25.50
CA CYS A 11 27.68 -6.06 26.05
C CYS A 11 26.68 -7.17 26.46
N VAL A 12 27.23 -8.33 26.83
CA VAL A 12 26.41 -9.47 27.28
C VAL A 12 26.09 -9.42 28.78
N ASP A 13 26.76 -8.59 29.54
CA ASP A 13 26.58 -8.45 31.00
C ASP A 13 25.54 -7.38 31.32
N HIS A 14 24.32 -7.84 31.65
CA HIS A 14 23.21 -6.96 31.97
C HIS A 14 23.48 -6.04 33.19
N SER A 15 24.36 -6.44 34.12
CA SER A 15 24.70 -5.59 35.26
C SER A 15 25.37 -4.26 34.90
N ARG A 16 25.86 -4.15 33.67
CA ARG A 16 26.52 -2.93 33.14
C ARG A 16 25.57 -2.02 32.35
N THR A 17 24.27 -2.27 32.39
CA THR A 17 23.26 -1.48 31.65
C THR A 17 23.40 0.02 31.87
N GLU A 18 23.61 0.46 33.11
CA GLU A 18 23.75 1.90 33.42
C GLU A 18 24.99 2.54 32.76
N GLU A 19 26.11 1.81 32.70
CA GLU A 19 27.34 2.30 32.07
C GLU A 19 27.13 2.54 30.59
N PHE A 20 26.50 1.60 29.87
CA PHE A 20 26.31 1.71 28.43
C PHE A 20 25.17 2.65 28.05
N LEU A 21 24.11 2.75 28.85
CA LEU A 21 23.11 3.78 28.70
C LEU A 21 23.74 5.18 28.86
N GLN A 22 24.56 5.38 29.90
CA GLN A 22 25.20 6.68 30.13
C GLN A 22 26.09 7.07 28.95
N TRP A 23 26.78 6.11 28.33
CA TRP A 23 27.56 6.36 27.13
C TRP A 23 26.70 6.92 25.96
N GLU A 24 25.48 6.36 25.72
CA GLU A 24 24.57 6.86 24.69
C GLU A 24 24.04 8.26 25.03
N LEU A 25 23.73 8.51 26.30
CA LEU A 25 23.30 9.83 26.77
C LEU A 25 24.42 10.88 26.56
N ASP A 26 25.66 10.53 26.87
CA ASP A 26 26.84 11.39 26.68
C ASP A 26 27.14 11.61 25.19
N ALA A 27 26.92 10.61 24.33
CA ALA A 27 27.05 10.75 22.88
C ALA A 27 26.01 11.75 22.33
N LEU A 28 24.77 11.68 22.82
CA LEU A 28 23.74 12.67 22.48
C LEU A 28 24.11 14.08 22.96
N ASP A 29 24.78 14.22 24.11
CA ASP A 29 25.28 15.54 24.60
C ASP A 29 26.38 16.11 23.71
N GLN A 30 27.16 15.28 23.04
CA GLN A 30 28.20 15.71 22.11
C GLN A 30 27.65 16.13 20.74
N CYS A 31 26.39 15.83 20.43
CA CYS A 31 25.74 16.31 19.20
C CYS A 31 25.52 17.84 19.29
N ASP A 32 25.61 18.52 18.17
CA ASP A 32 25.48 19.97 18.05
C ASP A 32 24.54 20.37 16.89
N ASP A 33 24.32 21.68 16.75
CA ASP A 33 23.43 22.29 15.77
C ASP A 33 23.93 22.23 14.32
N SER A 34 25.13 21.69 14.09
CA SER A 34 25.62 21.41 12.74
C SER A 34 25.03 20.12 12.16
N MET A 35 24.35 19.30 12.97
CA MET A 35 23.78 18.01 12.60
C MET A 35 22.28 18.17 12.31
N ASP A 36 21.83 17.76 11.12
CA ASP A 36 20.42 17.84 10.74
C ASP A 36 19.64 16.58 11.13
N ILE A 37 20.30 15.42 11.05
CA ILE A 37 19.73 14.10 11.37
C ILE A 37 20.67 13.39 12.33
N ILE A 38 20.12 12.83 13.41
CA ILE A 38 20.85 12.01 14.39
C ILE A 38 20.15 10.67 14.50
N ALA A 39 20.87 9.56 14.27
CA ALA A 39 20.32 8.22 14.31
C ALA A 39 21.01 7.35 15.36
N LEU A 40 20.20 6.72 16.23
CA LEU A 40 20.60 5.75 17.24
C LEU A 40 20.22 4.32 16.79
N PRO A 41 20.87 3.28 17.36
CA PRO A 41 20.63 1.90 16.98
C PRO A 41 19.32 1.31 17.54
N GLU A 42 19.10 0.03 17.27
CA GLU A 42 18.02 -0.75 17.88
C GLU A 42 18.29 -0.98 19.37
N SER A 43 17.22 -0.92 20.16
CA SER A 43 17.20 -1.21 21.59
C SER A 43 18.04 -0.27 22.44
N SER A 44 18.05 1.04 22.14
CA SER A 44 18.74 2.05 22.95
C SER A 44 18.26 2.13 24.42
N ASP A 45 17.09 1.55 24.72
CA ASP A 45 16.61 1.36 26.08
C ASP A 45 17.05 0.03 26.72
N THR A 46 17.84 -0.80 26.01
CA THR A 46 18.38 -2.06 26.52
C THR A 46 19.81 -2.26 26.00
N PRO A 47 20.76 -1.45 26.44
CA PRO A 47 22.11 -1.42 25.90
C PRO A 47 22.99 -2.62 26.27
N CYS A 48 22.41 -3.59 27.01
CA CYS A 48 23.03 -4.87 27.31
C CYS A 48 22.06 -6.01 27.05
N LEU A 49 22.59 -7.22 26.80
CA LEU A 49 21.73 -8.38 26.61
C LEU A 49 20.92 -8.68 27.89
N ALA A 50 19.60 -8.76 27.73
CA ALA A 50 18.68 -9.15 28.81
C ALA A 50 18.13 -10.55 28.48
N HIS A 51 18.53 -11.55 29.24
CA HIS A 51 18.18 -12.95 29.02
C HIS A 51 16.83 -13.33 29.64
N THR A 52 16.46 -12.67 30.72
CA THR A 52 15.22 -12.94 31.46
C THR A 52 14.19 -11.81 31.22
N GLN A 53 12.91 -12.13 31.43
CA GLN A 53 11.85 -11.12 31.42
C GLN A 53 12.09 -10.02 32.46
N ALA A 54 12.55 -10.41 33.66
CA ALA A 54 12.84 -9.46 34.74
C ALA A 54 13.92 -8.44 34.31
N GLU A 55 15.00 -8.89 33.69
CA GLU A 55 16.05 -8.00 33.16
C GLU A 55 15.53 -7.07 32.07
N ARG A 56 14.69 -7.56 31.16
CA ARG A 56 14.09 -6.74 30.10
C ARG A 56 13.15 -5.68 30.65
N LEU A 57 12.31 -6.04 31.63
CA LEU A 57 11.44 -5.08 32.31
C LEU A 57 12.24 -4.07 33.12
N PHE A 58 13.29 -4.53 33.82
CA PHE A 58 14.21 -3.61 34.52
C PHE A 58 14.80 -2.58 33.57
N SER A 59 15.31 -2.99 32.41
CA SER A 59 15.84 -2.07 31.40
C SER A 59 14.77 -1.09 30.92
N TYR A 60 13.56 -1.58 30.63
CA TYR A 60 12.45 -0.74 30.23
C TYR A 60 12.12 0.33 31.29
N GLU A 61 11.96 -0.08 32.55
CA GLU A 61 11.59 0.83 33.65
C GLU A 61 12.67 1.88 33.94
N ASN A 62 13.94 1.52 33.79
CA ASN A 62 15.05 2.38 34.20
C ASN A 62 15.72 3.16 33.05
N CYS A 63 15.63 2.68 31.81
CA CYS A 63 16.36 3.25 30.68
C CYS A 63 15.44 3.92 29.64
N ASN A 64 14.25 3.36 29.38
CA ASN A 64 13.39 3.76 28.28
C ASN A 64 13.06 5.27 28.30
N LYS A 65 12.46 5.73 29.39
CA LYS A 65 12.10 7.15 29.50
C LYS A 65 13.32 8.07 29.39
N ARG A 66 14.45 7.67 29.96
CA ARG A 66 15.69 8.49 29.97
C ARG A 66 16.23 8.70 28.57
N ILE A 67 16.31 7.63 27.76
CA ILE A 67 16.84 7.75 26.40
C ILE A 67 15.86 8.51 25.48
N LEU A 68 14.55 8.30 25.62
CA LEU A 68 13.53 9.02 24.84
C LEU A 68 13.49 10.50 25.20
N ASP A 69 13.48 10.85 26.49
CA ASP A 69 13.54 12.25 26.95
C ASP A 69 14.82 12.92 26.45
N LYS A 70 15.96 12.22 26.50
CA LYS A 70 17.24 12.74 26.01
C LYS A 70 17.24 12.95 24.50
N ALA A 71 16.69 12.01 23.75
CA ALA A 71 16.55 12.14 22.29
C ALA A 71 15.69 13.37 21.93
N ALA A 72 14.53 13.54 22.58
CA ALA A 72 13.67 14.71 22.40
C ALA A 72 14.38 16.04 22.76
N GLN A 73 15.11 16.07 23.88
CA GLN A 73 15.89 17.25 24.28
C GLN A 73 17.01 17.57 23.29
N THR A 74 17.71 16.53 22.79
CA THR A 74 18.77 16.68 21.80
C THR A 74 18.20 17.20 20.48
N ALA A 75 17.08 16.68 20.03
CA ALA A 75 16.38 17.15 18.83
C ALA A 75 16.13 18.67 18.91
N LYS A 76 15.58 19.12 20.02
CA LYS A 76 15.33 20.56 20.26
C LYS A 76 16.62 21.38 20.41
N ARG A 77 17.59 20.89 21.18
CA ARG A 77 18.85 21.60 21.46
C ARG A 77 19.71 21.79 20.22
N CYS A 78 19.78 20.72 19.38
CA CYS A 78 20.57 20.73 18.17
C CYS A 78 19.78 21.20 16.93
N ASN A 79 18.49 21.48 17.09
CA ASN A 79 17.60 21.79 15.96
C ASN A 79 17.66 20.70 14.87
N SER A 80 17.60 19.41 15.30
CA SER A 80 17.84 18.22 14.47
C SER A 80 16.63 17.29 14.48
N LEU A 81 16.49 16.43 13.45
CA LEU A 81 15.62 15.25 13.50
C LEU A 81 16.35 14.14 14.23
N VAL A 82 15.74 13.51 15.23
CA VAL A 82 16.35 12.42 15.99
C VAL A 82 15.54 11.15 15.85
N PHE A 83 16.23 10.07 15.43
CA PHE A 83 15.68 8.74 15.27
C PHE A 83 16.28 7.84 16.36
N VAL A 84 15.42 7.28 17.21
CA VAL A 84 15.83 6.41 18.31
C VAL A 84 14.91 5.20 18.38
N ASN A 85 15.50 4.02 18.50
CA ASN A 85 14.71 2.79 18.68
C ASN A 85 14.73 2.36 20.16
N ALA A 86 13.53 2.16 20.68
CA ALA A 86 13.27 1.73 22.05
C ALA A 86 11.88 1.06 22.11
N ARG A 87 11.49 0.52 23.26
CA ARG A 87 10.15 -0.06 23.40
C ARG A 87 9.08 0.99 23.63
N SER A 88 7.92 0.81 23.00
CA SER A 88 6.70 1.58 23.26
C SER A 88 5.66 0.74 24.00
N THR A 89 4.94 1.34 24.94
CA THR A 89 3.80 0.69 25.61
C THR A 89 2.54 0.87 24.77
N GLN A 90 1.80 -0.20 24.60
CA GLN A 90 0.51 -0.22 23.94
C GLN A 90 -0.64 -0.06 24.95
N GLU A 91 -1.86 0.21 24.49
CA GLU A 91 -3.04 0.36 25.35
C GLU A 91 -3.34 -0.88 26.21
N ASN A 92 -3.00 -2.07 25.73
CA ASN A 92 -3.15 -3.34 26.44
C ASN A 92 -2.01 -3.61 27.45
N GLY A 93 -1.07 -2.68 27.60
CA GLY A 93 0.09 -2.81 28.50
C GLY A 93 1.25 -3.62 27.92
N MET A 94 1.12 -4.19 26.74
CA MET A 94 2.20 -4.90 26.04
C MET A 94 3.20 -3.90 25.43
N LEU A 95 4.42 -4.38 25.18
CA LEU A 95 5.48 -3.57 24.59
C LEU A 95 5.66 -3.90 23.09
N ARG A 96 6.06 -2.90 22.29
CA ARG A 96 6.52 -3.10 20.90
C ARG A 96 7.92 -2.56 20.71
N ASN A 97 8.70 -3.21 19.86
CA ASN A 97 9.98 -2.71 19.40
C ASN A 97 9.71 -1.56 18.39
N THR A 98 10.09 -0.34 18.75
CA THR A 98 9.60 0.88 18.09
C THR A 98 10.72 1.86 17.79
N THR A 99 10.77 2.38 16.55
CA THR A 99 11.58 3.54 16.20
C THR A 99 10.73 4.80 16.35
N PHE A 100 11.19 5.74 17.17
CA PHE A 100 10.58 7.04 17.41
C PHE A 100 11.29 8.09 16.56
N VAL A 101 10.52 9.05 16.02
CA VAL A 101 11.02 10.18 15.26
C VAL A 101 10.69 11.46 16.00
N PHE A 102 11.70 12.18 16.47
CA PHE A 102 11.53 13.49 17.08
C PHE A 102 11.87 14.58 16.08
N ASP A 103 10.98 15.57 15.97
CA ASP A 103 11.20 16.76 15.15
C ASP A 103 12.16 17.76 15.82
N ARG A 104 12.51 18.83 15.10
CA ARG A 104 13.43 19.87 15.59
C ARG A 104 12.94 20.62 16.83
N GLU A 105 11.66 20.52 17.18
CA GLU A 105 11.10 21.07 18.41
C GLU A 105 11.15 20.07 19.58
N GLY A 106 11.61 18.84 19.32
CA GLY A 106 11.63 17.72 20.27
C GLY A 106 10.26 17.07 20.46
N LYS A 107 9.31 17.29 19.56
CA LYS A 107 8.01 16.65 19.58
C LYS A 107 8.07 15.33 18.80
N LEU A 108 7.25 14.38 19.19
CA LEU A 108 7.09 13.12 18.46
C LEU A 108 6.38 13.39 17.13
N ALA A 109 7.13 13.27 16.03
CA ALA A 109 6.61 13.39 14.66
C ALA A 109 5.96 12.09 14.16
N GLY A 110 6.37 10.95 14.69
CA GLY A 110 5.80 9.66 14.35
C GLY A 110 6.60 8.50 14.94
N GLN A 111 6.11 7.27 14.70
CA GLN A 111 6.75 6.06 15.18
C GLN A 111 6.54 4.91 14.19
N TYR A 112 7.51 4.00 14.17
CA TYR A 112 7.47 2.76 13.38
C TYR A 112 7.62 1.56 14.31
N HIS A 113 6.76 0.56 14.19
CA HIS A 113 6.85 -0.71 14.90
C HIS A 113 7.50 -1.76 13.99
N LYS A 114 8.53 -2.44 14.51
CA LYS A 114 9.26 -3.52 13.82
C LYS A 114 8.28 -4.57 13.30
N GLN A 115 8.34 -4.88 12.01
CA GLN A 115 7.38 -5.78 11.35
C GLN A 115 7.82 -7.25 11.35
N HIS A 116 9.13 -7.51 11.33
CA HIS A 116 9.68 -8.86 11.37
C HIS A 116 10.37 -9.07 12.72
N LEU A 117 9.64 -9.66 13.67
CA LEU A 117 10.22 -10.04 14.94
C LEU A 117 11.03 -11.32 14.80
N THR A 118 12.20 -11.37 15.45
CA THR A 118 12.97 -12.61 15.49
C THR A 118 12.21 -13.71 16.25
N PRO A 119 12.51 -15.01 16.01
CA PRO A 119 11.93 -16.09 16.81
C PRO A 119 12.16 -15.94 18.31
N GLY A 120 13.21 -15.21 18.71
CA GLY A 120 13.48 -14.85 20.11
C GLY A 120 12.45 -13.85 20.64
N GLU A 121 12.24 -12.77 19.92
CA GLU A 121 11.26 -11.73 20.28
C GLU A 121 9.84 -12.27 20.33
N CYS A 122 9.43 -13.15 19.39
CA CYS A 122 8.10 -13.78 19.42
C CYS A 122 7.83 -14.66 20.67
N ARG A 123 8.86 -15.05 21.41
CA ARG A 123 8.74 -15.81 22.67
C ARG A 123 8.78 -14.94 23.91
N MET A 124 8.99 -13.64 23.79
CA MET A 124 9.00 -12.70 24.91
C MET A 124 7.56 -12.36 25.32
N ALA A 125 7.19 -12.73 26.54
CA ALA A 125 5.81 -12.58 27.01
C ALA A 125 5.35 -11.13 27.14
N GLU A 126 6.28 -10.20 27.29
CA GLU A 126 6.02 -8.76 27.38
C GLU A 126 5.90 -8.07 26.01
N LEU A 127 6.34 -8.72 24.91
CA LEU A 127 6.26 -8.13 23.57
C LEU A 127 4.98 -8.56 22.85
N GLU A 128 4.27 -7.59 22.35
CA GLU A 128 3.18 -7.81 21.41
C GLU A 128 3.75 -8.15 20.03
N HIS A 129 3.23 -9.21 19.41
CA HIS A 129 3.68 -9.67 18.10
C HIS A 129 2.52 -9.93 17.12
N THR A 130 1.28 -9.95 17.61
CA THR A 130 0.10 -10.30 16.78
C THR A 130 -0.18 -9.29 15.66
N TYR A 131 0.17 -8.02 15.88
CA TYR A 131 0.06 -6.99 14.84
C TYR A 131 0.87 -7.32 13.56
N THR A 132 1.94 -8.11 13.69
CA THR A 132 2.79 -8.48 12.53
C THR A 132 2.14 -9.53 11.62
N TYR A 133 0.99 -10.09 11.99
CA TYR A 133 0.24 -11.06 11.18
C TYR A 133 -0.74 -10.39 10.23
N GLU A 134 -1.04 -9.12 10.45
CA GLU A 134 -1.94 -8.35 9.59
C GLU A 134 -1.17 -7.70 8.43
N HIS A 135 -1.88 -7.52 7.32
CA HIS A 135 -1.32 -6.77 6.21
C HIS A 135 -1.48 -5.28 6.48
N GLU A 136 -0.36 -4.60 6.64
CA GLU A 136 -0.31 -3.17 6.93
C GLU A 136 0.41 -2.41 5.81
N GLU A 137 0.05 -1.14 5.64
CA GLU A 137 0.86 -0.25 4.81
C GLU A 137 2.23 -0.03 5.45
N PRO A 138 3.31 0.05 4.65
CA PRO A 138 4.60 0.44 5.20
C PRO A 138 4.49 1.85 5.78
N THR A 139 5.02 2.02 6.99
CA THR A 139 5.05 3.32 7.65
C THR A 139 5.96 4.28 6.90
N ILE A 140 5.40 5.38 6.42
CA ILE A 140 6.13 6.52 5.87
C ILE A 140 5.81 7.73 6.73
N ILE A 141 6.84 8.34 7.30
CA ILE A 141 6.71 9.57 8.09
C ILE A 141 7.30 10.72 7.30
N GLU A 142 6.48 11.71 6.99
CA GLU A 142 6.94 12.90 6.30
C GLU A 142 7.22 14.02 7.30
N VAL A 143 8.46 14.51 7.31
CA VAL A 143 8.89 15.65 8.13
C VAL A 143 9.66 16.61 7.23
N GLU A 144 9.28 17.88 7.23
CA GLU A 144 9.92 18.95 6.43
C GLU A 144 9.95 18.62 4.92
N GLY A 145 8.92 17.90 4.43
CA GLY A 145 8.83 17.47 3.03
C GLY A 145 9.77 16.32 2.68
N ILE A 146 10.42 15.69 3.64
CA ILE A 146 11.27 14.50 3.46
C ILE A 146 10.48 13.28 3.92
N LYS A 147 10.37 12.27 3.04
CA LYS A 147 9.69 11.00 3.33
C LYS A 147 10.67 10.00 3.90
N PHE A 148 10.45 9.59 5.14
CA PHE A 148 11.24 8.57 5.83
C PHE A 148 10.51 7.23 5.83
N GLY A 149 11.16 6.19 5.32
CA GLY A 149 10.81 4.78 5.51
C GLY A 149 11.67 4.16 6.62
N PHE A 150 11.30 2.99 7.13
CA PHE A 150 11.92 2.40 8.31
C PHE A 150 12.19 0.91 8.15
N LEU A 151 13.31 0.47 8.72
CA LEU A 151 13.65 -0.93 8.95
C LEU A 151 14.24 -1.07 10.35
N VAL A 152 13.94 -2.17 11.04
CA VAL A 152 14.59 -2.49 12.31
C VAL A 152 15.22 -3.87 12.22
N CYS A 153 16.56 -3.91 12.24
CA CYS A 153 17.37 -5.13 12.36
C CYS A 153 16.92 -6.27 11.42
N TYR A 154 16.07 -7.17 11.91
CA TYR A 154 15.60 -8.35 11.18
C TYR A 154 14.74 -8.01 9.96
N ASP A 155 14.08 -6.85 9.92
CA ASP A 155 13.34 -6.38 8.73
C ASP A 155 14.23 -6.32 7.49
N ALA A 156 15.51 -5.98 7.64
CA ALA A 156 16.44 -5.79 6.53
C ALA A 156 16.80 -7.08 5.77
N TYR A 157 16.54 -8.27 6.34
CA TYR A 157 16.76 -9.53 5.63
C TYR A 157 15.72 -9.80 4.54
N PHE A 158 14.57 -9.17 4.62
CA PHE A 158 13.44 -9.46 3.75
C PHE A 158 13.36 -8.43 2.63
N TYR A 159 13.72 -8.88 1.42
CA TYR A 159 13.60 -8.06 0.21
C TYR A 159 12.20 -7.47 0.06
N GLU A 160 11.18 -8.25 0.36
CA GLU A 160 9.77 -7.85 0.27
C GLU A 160 9.45 -6.65 1.17
N ALA A 161 10.08 -6.56 2.34
CA ALA A 161 9.87 -5.45 3.28
C ALA A 161 10.32 -4.12 2.66
N PHE A 162 11.59 -4.02 2.23
CA PHE A 162 12.05 -2.76 1.66
C PHE A 162 11.54 -2.52 0.22
N ALA A 163 11.23 -3.56 -0.55
CA ALA A 163 10.56 -3.41 -1.84
C ALA A 163 9.14 -2.82 -1.67
N ASN A 164 8.43 -3.20 -0.60
CA ASN A 164 7.13 -2.60 -0.28
C ASN A 164 7.27 -1.14 0.15
N ILE A 165 8.28 -0.81 0.99
CA ILE A 165 8.61 0.59 1.34
C ILE A 165 8.92 1.40 0.07
N GLY A 166 9.70 0.84 -0.86
CA GLY A 166 10.07 1.47 -2.13
C GLY A 166 8.87 1.92 -2.97
N ARG A 167 7.74 1.20 -2.93
CA ARG A 167 6.50 1.59 -3.63
C ARG A 167 5.92 2.94 -3.19
N TYR A 168 6.30 3.40 -2.01
CA TYR A 168 5.87 4.69 -1.44
C TYR A 168 6.86 5.82 -1.72
N ASP A 169 7.92 5.53 -2.50
CA ASP A 169 8.93 6.48 -2.95
C ASP A 169 9.53 7.31 -1.79
N PRO A 170 10.16 6.65 -0.80
CA PRO A 170 10.82 7.35 0.30
C PRO A 170 12.07 8.08 -0.18
N ASP A 171 12.40 9.19 0.46
CA ASP A 171 13.66 9.89 0.25
C ASP A 171 14.80 9.24 1.04
N VAL A 172 14.49 8.80 2.25
CA VAL A 172 15.44 8.22 3.21
C VAL A 172 14.83 7.01 3.89
N ILE A 173 15.59 5.93 4.04
CA ILE A 173 15.25 4.79 4.88
C ILE A 173 16.18 4.78 6.09
N VAL A 174 15.59 4.84 7.29
CA VAL A 174 16.32 4.76 8.55
C VAL A 174 16.27 3.31 9.06
N ALA A 175 17.44 2.70 9.26
CA ALA A 175 17.60 1.32 9.70
C ALA A 175 18.26 1.27 11.09
N CYS A 176 17.47 1.16 12.14
CA CYS A 176 17.97 0.93 13.50
C CYS A 176 18.26 -0.56 13.67
N SER A 177 19.48 -0.94 14.02
CA SER A 177 19.91 -2.33 13.95
C SER A 177 20.68 -2.79 15.19
N HIS A 178 20.58 -4.10 15.47
CA HIS A 178 21.38 -4.82 16.47
C HIS A 178 21.84 -6.18 15.89
N GLN A 179 22.24 -6.19 14.60
CA GLN A 179 22.74 -7.40 13.94
C GLN A 179 24.18 -7.66 14.35
N ARG A 180 24.45 -8.82 14.90
CA ARG A 180 25.75 -9.18 15.53
C ARG A 180 26.31 -10.54 15.10
N SER A 181 25.65 -11.19 14.14
CA SER A 181 26.04 -12.51 13.65
C SER A 181 26.45 -12.54 12.17
N ASP A 182 26.23 -11.43 11.45
CA ASP A 182 26.59 -11.31 10.05
C ASP A 182 27.96 -10.66 9.86
N THR A 183 28.61 -10.95 8.72
CA THR A 183 29.86 -10.27 8.35
C THR A 183 29.57 -8.80 7.97
N HIS A 184 30.56 -7.93 8.18
CA HIS A 184 30.47 -6.53 7.73
C HIS A 184 30.10 -6.41 6.25
N GLU A 185 30.66 -7.27 5.41
CA GLU A 185 30.39 -7.25 3.96
C GLU A 185 28.96 -7.68 3.63
N ALA A 186 28.40 -8.67 4.34
CA ALA A 186 27.01 -9.06 4.18
C ALA A 186 26.06 -7.89 4.54
N LEU A 187 26.31 -7.22 5.67
CA LEU A 187 25.54 -6.07 6.11
C LEU A 187 25.64 -4.89 5.13
N ARG A 188 26.84 -4.60 4.61
CA ARG A 188 27.02 -3.57 3.58
C ARG A 188 26.28 -3.93 2.30
N THR A 189 26.40 -5.16 1.83
CA THR A 189 25.71 -5.62 0.61
C THR A 189 24.21 -5.47 0.73
N MET A 190 23.62 -5.90 1.84
CA MET A 190 22.19 -5.84 2.12
C MET A 190 21.68 -4.39 2.06
N HIS A 191 22.31 -3.46 2.77
CA HIS A 191 21.83 -2.08 2.86
C HIS A 191 22.17 -1.25 1.62
N LYS A 192 23.28 -1.52 0.93
CA LYS A 192 23.58 -0.95 -0.39
C LYS A 192 22.53 -1.39 -1.43
N PHE A 193 22.14 -2.67 -1.40
CA PHE A 193 21.10 -3.18 -2.28
C PHE A 193 19.74 -2.56 -1.94
N CYS A 194 19.41 -2.41 -0.65
CA CYS A 194 18.21 -1.69 -0.22
C CYS A 194 18.18 -0.26 -0.80
N ALA A 195 19.26 0.52 -0.63
CA ALA A 195 19.37 1.88 -1.15
C ALA A 195 19.21 1.94 -2.68
N TYR A 196 19.89 1.07 -3.40
CA TYR A 196 19.82 1.00 -4.86
C TYR A 196 18.42 0.58 -5.35
N ASN A 197 17.82 -0.45 -4.74
CA ASN A 197 16.54 -0.99 -5.18
C ASN A 197 15.38 -0.02 -4.94
N THR A 198 15.40 0.66 -3.77
CA THR A 198 14.35 1.64 -3.40
C THR A 198 14.61 3.04 -3.96
N ASN A 199 15.81 3.28 -4.51
CA ASN A 199 16.28 4.60 -4.94
C ASN A 199 16.24 5.66 -3.83
N ALA A 200 16.45 5.23 -2.58
CA ALA A 200 16.43 6.07 -1.38
C ALA A 200 17.80 6.05 -0.68
N TRP A 201 18.10 7.10 0.08
CA TRP A 201 19.21 7.07 1.01
C TRP A 201 18.95 6.04 2.11
N VAL A 202 19.98 5.29 2.54
CA VAL A 202 19.86 4.41 3.71
C VAL A 202 20.83 4.90 4.78
N ILE A 203 20.26 5.22 5.95
CA ILE A 203 20.99 5.58 7.17
C ILE A 203 20.85 4.40 8.14
N ARG A 204 21.92 3.63 8.32
CA ARG A 204 21.94 2.50 9.25
C ARG A 204 22.73 2.88 10.50
N SER A 205 22.09 2.83 11.67
CA SER A 205 22.74 2.86 12.97
C SER A 205 22.69 1.48 13.61
N SER A 206 23.82 1.01 14.12
CA SER A 206 23.95 -0.31 14.74
C SER A 206 24.85 -0.25 15.98
N VAL A 207 25.04 -1.38 16.65
CA VAL A 207 25.80 -1.49 17.89
C VAL A 207 27.09 -2.28 17.67
N SER A 208 28.17 -1.86 18.32
CA SER A 208 29.38 -2.68 18.48
C SER A 208 29.22 -3.56 19.72
N MET A 209 29.59 -4.84 19.60
CA MET A 209 29.64 -5.75 20.76
C MET A 209 31.06 -5.88 21.33
N GLY A 210 32.03 -5.15 20.75
CA GLY A 210 33.42 -5.25 21.17
C GLY A 210 33.93 -6.69 21.07
N GLU A 211 34.49 -7.19 22.18
CA GLU A 211 35.01 -8.57 22.25
C GLU A 211 33.92 -9.63 22.44
N ASP A 212 32.69 -9.21 22.80
CA ASP A 212 31.57 -10.12 23.11
C ASP A 212 30.93 -10.74 21.85
N ALA A 213 31.21 -10.18 20.67
CA ALA A 213 30.81 -10.76 19.40
C ALA A 213 31.87 -10.44 18.33
N GLY A 214 32.25 -11.45 17.54
CA GLY A 214 33.24 -11.30 16.47
C GLY A 214 32.78 -10.38 15.33
N VAL A 215 31.50 -10.09 15.27
CA VAL A 215 30.88 -9.18 14.29
C VAL A 215 29.82 -8.35 15.00
N GLY A 216 29.79 -7.09 14.75
CA GLY A 216 28.85 -6.12 15.25
C GLY A 216 29.14 -4.77 14.60
N GLY A 217 28.31 -3.81 14.83
CA GLY A 217 28.48 -2.50 14.21
C GLY A 217 28.00 -2.47 12.76
N THR A 218 28.87 -2.01 11.88
CA THR A 218 28.58 -1.74 10.46
C THR A 218 27.51 -0.66 10.29
N SER A 219 27.53 0.36 11.16
CA SER A 219 26.77 1.57 10.89
C SER A 219 27.22 2.20 9.59
N MET A 220 26.28 2.69 8.76
CA MET A 220 26.63 3.20 7.45
C MET A 220 25.62 4.20 6.89
N ILE A 221 26.06 4.94 5.89
CA ILE A 221 25.22 5.74 5.00
C ILE A 221 25.47 5.27 3.57
N ALA A 222 24.41 4.81 2.90
CA ALA A 222 24.44 4.40 1.50
C ALA A 222 23.56 5.33 0.66
N ALA A 223 24.06 5.69 -0.52
CA ALA A 223 23.37 6.58 -1.46
C ALA A 223 22.42 5.79 -2.36
N PRO A 224 21.42 6.46 -2.98
CA PRO A 224 20.43 5.85 -3.88
C PRO A 224 21.00 5.08 -5.08
N ASP A 225 22.25 5.31 -5.46
CA ASP A 225 22.95 4.55 -6.50
C ASP A 225 23.68 3.29 -5.97
N GLY A 226 23.52 2.98 -4.67
CA GLY A 226 24.20 1.88 -3.98
C GLY A 226 25.64 2.21 -3.55
N THR A 227 26.11 3.46 -3.70
CA THR A 227 27.42 3.89 -3.23
C THR A 227 27.46 3.94 -1.70
N LEU A 228 28.47 3.32 -1.11
CA LEU A 228 28.76 3.46 0.31
C LEU A 228 29.46 4.80 0.58
N VAL A 229 28.75 5.73 1.22
CA VAL A 229 29.29 7.06 1.51
C VAL A 229 30.23 7.03 2.71
N LYS A 230 29.78 6.37 3.80
CA LYS A 230 30.60 6.18 5.00
C LYS A 230 30.12 4.96 5.78
N SER A 231 31.03 4.33 6.51
CA SER A 231 30.74 3.17 7.36
C SER A 231 31.74 3.07 8.50
N PHE A 232 31.27 2.64 9.65
CA PHE A 232 32.06 2.01 10.70
C PHE A 232 31.95 0.50 10.60
N ASP A 233 32.99 -0.23 11.02
CA ASP A 233 32.91 -1.68 11.24
C ASP A 233 32.54 -1.97 12.70
N GLY A 234 33.49 -2.37 13.52
CA GLY A 234 33.29 -2.62 14.94
C GLY A 234 33.64 -1.44 15.85
N GLU A 235 34.02 -0.29 15.31
CA GLU A 235 34.41 0.89 16.07
C GLU A 235 33.23 1.39 16.93
N VAL A 236 33.57 1.93 18.11
CA VAL A 236 32.62 2.61 18.97
C VAL A 236 32.77 4.12 18.79
N GLY A 237 31.67 4.84 18.63
CA GLY A 237 31.70 6.28 18.45
C GLY A 237 30.57 6.80 17.58
N MET A 238 30.80 7.95 16.98
CA MET A 238 29.85 8.55 16.03
C MET A 238 30.60 9.09 14.81
N PHE A 239 29.93 9.11 13.69
CA PHE A 239 30.45 9.72 12.48
C PHE A 239 29.39 10.58 11.80
N THR A 240 29.84 11.54 11.02
CA THR A 240 28.95 12.37 10.20
C THR A 240 29.28 12.24 8.72
N ALA A 241 28.25 12.39 7.89
CA ALA A 241 28.38 12.59 6.45
C ALA A 241 27.30 13.53 5.95
N GLU A 242 27.54 14.17 4.83
CA GLU A 242 26.54 15.02 4.19
C GLU A 242 25.75 14.24 3.14
N ILE A 243 24.44 14.47 3.10
CA ILE A 243 23.53 13.93 2.10
C ILE A 243 22.63 15.03 1.54
N ASP A 244 22.13 14.84 0.34
CA ASP A 244 20.97 15.57 -0.16
C ASP A 244 19.77 14.59 -0.17
N PRO A 245 18.84 14.66 0.79
CA PRO A 245 17.73 13.74 0.88
C PRO A 245 16.86 13.68 -0.39
N LYS A 246 16.86 14.77 -1.16
CA LYS A 246 16.08 14.86 -2.41
C LYS A 246 16.84 14.39 -3.63
N TRP A 247 18.13 14.04 -3.49
CA TRP A 247 18.87 13.47 -4.58
C TRP A 247 18.50 11.99 -4.78
N HIS A 248 18.10 11.65 -5.99
CA HIS A 248 17.79 10.30 -6.43
C HIS A 248 18.68 9.90 -7.60
N TYR A 249 19.03 8.63 -7.68
CA TYR A 249 19.82 8.12 -8.78
C TYR A 249 18.98 8.12 -10.07
N LEU A 250 19.48 8.84 -11.07
CA LEU A 250 18.97 8.82 -12.43
C LEU A 250 19.74 7.75 -13.21
N LYS A 251 19.05 6.68 -13.58
CA LYS A 251 19.65 5.59 -14.34
C LYS A 251 19.70 5.96 -15.82
N PRO A 252 20.88 5.86 -16.47
CA PRO A 252 20.97 6.00 -17.91
C PRO A 252 20.13 4.92 -18.61
N ALA A 253 19.14 5.32 -19.39
CA ALA A 253 18.26 4.38 -20.10
C ALA A 253 18.95 3.74 -21.33
N GLY A 254 20.11 4.24 -21.74
CA GLY A 254 20.87 3.76 -22.88
C GLY A 254 20.23 4.04 -24.24
N TYR A 255 20.94 3.73 -25.32
CA TYR A 255 20.46 3.89 -26.71
C TYR A 255 19.88 5.28 -27.06
N GLY A 256 20.35 6.35 -26.37
CA GLY A 256 19.90 7.72 -26.61
C GLY A 256 18.56 8.09 -25.95
N ASN A 257 17.97 7.21 -25.16
CA ASN A 257 16.81 7.55 -24.33
C ASN A 257 17.23 8.45 -23.16
N PRO A 258 16.34 9.34 -22.66
CA PRO A 258 16.62 10.16 -21.49
C PRO A 258 16.85 9.29 -20.25
N ASP A 259 17.63 9.81 -19.31
CA ASP A 259 17.81 9.20 -18.00
C ASP A 259 16.48 9.18 -17.24
N ASP A 260 16.24 8.11 -16.47
CA ASP A 260 15.03 7.94 -15.67
C ASP A 260 15.39 7.60 -14.23
N ARG A 261 14.51 7.96 -13.31
CA ARG A 261 14.64 7.57 -11.90
C ARG A 261 14.69 6.05 -11.79
N HIS A 262 15.66 5.54 -11.06
CA HIS A 262 15.83 4.09 -10.90
C HIS A 262 14.59 3.45 -10.23
N HIS A 263 13.95 4.16 -9.30
CA HIS A 263 12.68 3.73 -8.70
C HIS A 263 11.61 3.46 -9.77
N HIS A 264 11.37 4.39 -10.68
CA HIS A 264 10.40 4.23 -11.75
C HIS A 264 10.73 3.03 -12.64
N TYR A 265 12.00 2.86 -13.00
CA TYR A 265 12.45 1.70 -13.78
C TYR A 265 12.17 0.36 -13.08
N VAL A 266 12.37 0.28 -11.75
CA VAL A 266 12.08 -0.93 -10.96
C VAL A 266 10.58 -1.17 -10.87
N ASP A 267 9.79 -0.13 -10.55
CA ASP A 267 8.35 -0.25 -10.33
C ASP A 267 7.60 -0.66 -11.61
N VAL A 268 7.88 -0.01 -12.74
CA VAL A 268 7.31 -0.37 -14.05
C VAL A 268 7.65 -1.82 -14.44
N GLY A 269 8.84 -2.30 -14.04
CA GLY A 269 9.32 -3.65 -14.34
C GLY A 269 8.71 -4.75 -13.47
N ARG A 270 8.07 -4.44 -12.36
CA ARG A 270 7.54 -5.43 -11.41
C ARG A 270 6.52 -6.36 -12.05
N ARG A 271 6.61 -7.66 -11.69
CA ARG A 271 5.75 -8.75 -12.17
C ARG A 271 5.31 -9.64 -11.00
N PRO A 272 4.48 -9.14 -10.04
CA PRO A 272 4.15 -9.88 -8.81
C PRO A 272 3.63 -11.30 -9.06
N TRP A 273 2.84 -11.51 -10.13
CA TRP A 273 2.33 -12.83 -10.51
C TRP A 273 3.41 -13.84 -10.91
N LYS A 274 4.63 -13.40 -11.26
CA LYS A 274 5.76 -14.29 -11.59
C LYS A 274 6.52 -14.76 -10.34
N TYR A 275 6.39 -14.08 -9.24
CA TYR A 275 7.22 -14.29 -8.05
C TYR A 275 6.47 -14.95 -6.89
N ARG A 276 5.15 -14.89 -6.87
CA ARG A 276 4.36 -15.59 -5.85
C ARG A 276 4.43 -17.10 -6.04
N ILE A 277 4.95 -17.77 -5.02
CA ILE A 277 4.99 -19.23 -4.95
C ILE A 277 3.72 -19.68 -4.24
N GLY A 278 2.90 -20.47 -4.94
CA GLY A 278 1.80 -21.25 -4.36
C GLY A 278 0.54 -20.49 -3.95
N GLY A 279 -0.59 -20.84 -4.52
CA GLY A 279 -1.93 -20.65 -3.98
C GLY A 279 -2.63 -19.32 -4.21
N ALA A 280 -1.98 -18.22 -4.50
CA ALA A 280 -2.63 -17.01 -4.93
C ALA A 280 -2.48 -16.84 -6.45
N ALA A 281 -3.54 -17.12 -7.19
CA ALA A 281 -3.57 -16.82 -8.61
C ALA A 281 -3.59 -15.30 -8.79
N ILE A 282 -2.43 -14.71 -9.10
CA ILE A 282 -2.36 -13.33 -9.55
C ILE A 282 -2.36 -13.32 -11.07
N VAL A 283 -3.31 -12.59 -11.64
CA VAL A 283 -3.38 -12.37 -13.09
C VAL A 283 -2.36 -11.32 -13.53
N PRO A 284 -1.99 -11.26 -14.81
CA PRO A 284 -1.21 -10.16 -15.36
C PRO A 284 -1.89 -8.81 -15.10
N TYR A 285 -1.16 -7.73 -15.26
CA TYR A 285 -1.74 -6.38 -15.22
C TYR A 285 -2.74 -6.17 -16.35
N ASP A 286 -3.71 -5.26 -16.16
CA ASP A 286 -4.80 -4.98 -17.10
C ASP A 286 -4.32 -4.77 -18.54
N GLU A 287 -3.26 -3.98 -18.73
CA GLU A 287 -2.69 -3.66 -20.03
C GLU A 287 -1.97 -4.83 -20.74
N TRP A 288 -1.81 -5.96 -20.04
CA TRP A 288 -1.14 -7.15 -20.57
C TRP A 288 -2.07 -8.36 -20.72
N MET A 289 -3.33 -8.19 -20.41
CA MET A 289 -4.35 -9.20 -20.60
C MET A 289 -5.03 -9.07 -21.96
N ASP A 290 -5.40 -10.19 -22.53
CA ASP A 290 -6.06 -10.24 -23.84
C ASP A 290 -7.51 -9.76 -23.78
N TYR A 291 -7.97 -9.21 -24.91
CA TYR A 291 -9.36 -8.89 -25.18
C TYR A 291 -9.93 -9.79 -26.32
N PRO A 292 -11.25 -9.93 -26.49
CA PRO A 292 -12.29 -9.47 -25.57
C PRO A 292 -12.36 -10.33 -24.31
N ARG A 293 -12.92 -9.77 -23.22
CA ARG A 293 -13.12 -10.48 -21.96
C ARG A 293 -14.50 -10.27 -21.36
N VAL A 294 -14.79 -10.99 -20.28
CA VAL A 294 -16.08 -10.91 -19.57
C VAL A 294 -15.87 -10.28 -18.21
N CYS A 295 -16.68 -9.25 -17.94
CA CYS A 295 -16.76 -8.64 -16.64
C CYS A 295 -18.01 -9.13 -15.88
N ALA A 296 -17.84 -9.69 -14.69
CA ALA A 296 -18.95 -10.13 -13.86
C ALA A 296 -19.57 -8.94 -13.12
N HIS A 297 -20.76 -8.49 -13.58
CA HIS A 297 -21.50 -7.34 -13.06
C HIS A 297 -21.94 -7.56 -11.61
N ARG A 298 -21.38 -6.79 -10.66
CA ARG A 298 -21.59 -6.97 -9.21
C ARG A 298 -21.21 -8.37 -8.71
N GLY A 299 -20.21 -8.99 -9.37
CA GLY A 299 -19.88 -10.40 -9.20
C GLY A 299 -20.82 -11.35 -9.96
N PHE A 300 -20.81 -12.64 -9.63
CA PHE A 300 -21.73 -13.63 -10.23
C PHE A 300 -23.10 -13.54 -9.55
N ASN A 301 -23.82 -12.47 -9.83
CA ASN A 301 -25.01 -12.08 -9.10
C ASN A 301 -26.24 -12.97 -9.37
N THR A 302 -26.25 -13.81 -10.40
CA THR A 302 -27.29 -14.82 -10.58
C THR A 302 -27.15 -15.98 -9.59
N VAL A 303 -25.95 -16.24 -9.07
CA VAL A 303 -25.62 -17.35 -8.17
C VAL A 303 -25.62 -16.93 -6.71
N ALA A 304 -25.09 -15.74 -6.40
CA ALA A 304 -24.99 -15.19 -5.05
C ALA A 304 -25.53 -13.74 -5.00
N PRO A 305 -25.79 -13.16 -3.82
CA PRO A 305 -26.23 -11.77 -3.72
C PRO A 305 -25.22 -10.81 -4.34
N GLU A 306 -25.72 -9.84 -5.11
CA GLU A 306 -24.90 -8.82 -5.75
C GLU A 306 -24.02 -8.03 -4.76
N ASN A 307 -22.85 -7.56 -5.22
CA ASN A 307 -21.93 -6.75 -4.41
C ASN A 307 -21.50 -7.43 -3.09
N THR A 308 -21.28 -8.75 -3.12
CA THR A 308 -20.85 -9.52 -1.95
C THR A 308 -19.62 -10.39 -2.24
N LEU A 309 -18.84 -10.68 -1.18
CA LEU A 309 -17.67 -11.56 -1.30
C LEU A 309 -17.98 -12.93 -1.95
N PRO A 310 -19.09 -13.62 -1.64
CA PRO A 310 -19.47 -14.85 -2.34
C PRO A 310 -19.74 -14.65 -3.83
N ALA A 311 -20.34 -13.54 -4.26
CA ALA A 311 -20.57 -13.27 -5.67
C ALA A 311 -19.26 -13.05 -6.44
N TYR A 312 -18.32 -12.30 -5.85
CA TYR A 312 -16.99 -12.09 -6.43
C TYR A 312 -16.18 -13.38 -6.46
N GLY A 313 -16.15 -14.12 -5.33
CA GLY A 313 -15.44 -15.40 -5.24
C GLY A 313 -15.99 -16.44 -6.23
N ALA A 314 -17.29 -16.49 -6.44
CA ALA A 314 -17.91 -17.38 -7.43
C ALA A 314 -17.49 -17.02 -8.87
N ALA A 315 -17.48 -15.72 -9.22
CA ALA A 315 -17.03 -15.26 -10.53
C ALA A 315 -15.55 -15.62 -10.77
N ILE A 316 -14.67 -15.30 -9.81
CA ILE A 316 -13.23 -15.59 -9.90
C ILE A 316 -12.97 -17.10 -9.96
N ALA A 317 -13.65 -17.91 -9.15
CA ALA A 317 -13.53 -19.37 -9.18
C ALA A 317 -13.97 -19.99 -10.52
N MET A 318 -14.90 -19.33 -11.22
CA MET A 318 -15.32 -19.70 -12.57
C MET A 318 -14.41 -19.14 -13.68
N GLY A 319 -13.33 -18.45 -13.29
CA GLY A 319 -12.33 -17.89 -14.20
C GLY A 319 -12.67 -16.51 -14.75
N ALA A 320 -13.36 -15.66 -13.97
CA ALA A 320 -13.58 -14.29 -14.35
C ALA A 320 -12.25 -13.53 -14.41
N GLU A 321 -11.96 -12.95 -15.57
CA GLU A 321 -10.81 -12.08 -15.78
C GLU A 321 -11.06 -10.68 -15.20
N GLU A 322 -12.34 -10.29 -15.09
CA GLU A 322 -12.76 -8.99 -14.59
C GLU A 322 -14.04 -9.11 -13.75
N ILE A 323 -14.11 -8.35 -12.65
CA ILE A 323 -15.31 -8.15 -11.84
C ILE A 323 -15.64 -6.66 -11.77
N GLU A 324 -16.92 -6.36 -11.66
CA GLU A 324 -17.37 -4.99 -11.41
C GLU A 324 -18.12 -4.91 -10.07
N PHE A 325 -17.98 -3.80 -9.40
CA PHE A 325 -18.69 -3.48 -8.17
C PHE A 325 -18.79 -1.98 -7.93
N ASP A 326 -19.78 -1.64 -7.10
CA ASP A 326 -20.17 -0.29 -6.79
C ASP A 326 -19.71 0.11 -5.38
N LEU A 327 -19.17 1.32 -5.21
CA LEU A 327 -18.67 1.81 -3.94
C LEU A 327 -19.41 3.07 -3.47
N TRP A 328 -19.71 3.11 -2.18
CA TRP A 328 -20.19 4.26 -1.43
C TRP A 328 -19.35 4.46 -0.17
N LEU A 329 -19.37 5.68 0.39
CA LEU A 329 -18.77 5.98 1.67
C LEU A 329 -19.83 5.93 2.78
N SER A 330 -19.56 5.21 3.86
CA SER A 330 -20.38 5.20 5.07
C SER A 330 -20.23 6.50 5.87
N LYS A 331 -21.11 6.71 6.86
CA LYS A 331 -21.09 7.88 7.75
C LYS A 331 -19.76 8.05 8.50
N ASP A 332 -19.09 6.96 8.84
CA ASP A 332 -17.81 6.90 9.55
C ASP A 332 -16.59 6.75 8.62
N GLY A 333 -16.78 6.94 7.31
CA GLY A 333 -15.69 7.00 6.34
C GLY A 333 -15.21 5.63 5.84
N VAL A 334 -15.93 4.54 6.11
CA VAL A 334 -15.59 3.23 5.55
C VAL A 334 -16.19 3.10 4.15
N VAL A 335 -15.36 2.73 3.17
CA VAL A 335 -15.80 2.46 1.80
C VAL A 335 -16.47 1.10 1.75
N VAL A 336 -17.74 1.04 1.34
CA VAL A 336 -18.57 -0.18 1.31
C VAL A 336 -19.06 -0.50 -0.09
N SER A 337 -19.29 -1.80 -0.35
CA SER A 337 -19.76 -2.26 -1.66
C SER A 337 -21.27 -2.46 -1.66
N MET A 338 -21.97 -1.63 -2.44
CA MET A 338 -23.41 -1.70 -2.67
C MET A 338 -23.81 -0.90 -3.91
N HIS A 339 -24.82 -1.35 -4.67
CA HIS A 339 -25.26 -0.62 -5.87
C HIS A 339 -26.13 0.59 -5.56
N ASP A 340 -27.20 0.39 -4.78
CA ASP A 340 -28.18 1.44 -4.51
C ASP A 340 -27.66 2.42 -3.46
N LYS A 341 -28.16 3.63 -3.49
CA LYS A 341 -27.89 4.64 -2.49
C LYS A 341 -28.50 4.33 -1.11
N ASP A 342 -29.52 3.46 -1.08
CA ASP A 342 -30.25 3.06 0.13
C ASP A 342 -30.19 1.54 0.35
N LEU A 343 -30.37 1.13 1.60
CA LEU A 343 -30.24 -0.25 2.06
C LEU A 343 -31.45 -1.12 1.71
N ASP A 344 -32.55 -0.51 1.28
CA ASP A 344 -33.89 -1.10 1.29
C ASP A 344 -34.05 -2.30 0.38
N ARG A 345 -33.46 -2.29 -0.84
CA ARG A 345 -33.65 -3.37 -1.83
C ARG A 345 -32.88 -4.63 -1.47
N VAL A 346 -31.66 -4.49 -0.96
CA VAL A 346 -30.72 -5.63 -0.84
C VAL A 346 -30.51 -6.09 0.60
N SER A 347 -31.00 -5.35 1.60
CA SER A 347 -30.81 -5.70 3.01
C SER A 347 -32.08 -5.62 3.85
N THR A 348 -32.00 -6.04 5.10
CA THR A 348 -33.05 -5.84 6.12
C THR A 348 -33.01 -4.45 6.76
N GLY A 349 -32.01 -3.64 6.42
CA GLY A 349 -31.91 -2.24 6.82
C GLY A 349 -32.72 -1.32 5.91
N SER A 350 -32.76 -0.03 6.26
CA SER A 350 -33.40 1.03 5.47
C SER A 350 -32.64 2.34 5.63
N GLY A 351 -32.83 3.28 4.68
CA GLY A 351 -32.17 4.58 4.69
C GLY A 351 -30.89 4.61 3.86
N PHE A 352 -30.26 5.80 3.78
CA PHE A 352 -29.11 6.00 2.90
C PHE A 352 -27.81 5.46 3.52
N VAL A 353 -26.91 4.93 2.66
CA VAL A 353 -25.60 4.38 3.06
C VAL A 353 -24.79 5.37 3.91
N TRP A 354 -24.70 6.62 3.49
CA TRP A 354 -23.93 7.68 4.17
C TRP A 354 -24.55 8.19 5.47
N GLU A 355 -25.73 7.70 5.85
CA GLU A 355 -26.36 8.00 7.13
C GLU A 355 -26.03 6.96 8.21
N HIS A 356 -25.50 5.80 7.81
CA HIS A 356 -25.12 4.69 8.68
C HIS A 356 -23.61 4.55 8.83
N THR A 357 -23.14 4.20 10.04
CA THR A 357 -21.79 3.72 10.24
C THR A 357 -21.66 2.29 9.70
N TYR A 358 -20.43 1.88 9.38
CA TYR A 358 -20.17 0.51 8.94
C TYR A 358 -20.63 -0.52 9.99
N GLU A 359 -20.38 -0.26 11.27
CA GLU A 359 -20.81 -1.13 12.37
C GLU A 359 -22.34 -1.28 12.45
N GLU A 360 -23.10 -0.19 12.21
CA GLU A 360 -24.55 -0.26 12.14
C GLU A 360 -25.02 -1.11 10.96
N MET A 361 -24.41 -0.95 9.77
CA MET A 361 -24.73 -1.75 8.58
C MET A 361 -24.40 -3.23 8.76
N LEU A 362 -23.36 -3.59 9.53
CA LEU A 362 -23.04 -4.98 9.85
C LEU A 362 -24.13 -5.71 10.66
N ARG A 363 -25.12 -5.01 11.23
CA ARG A 363 -26.24 -5.60 11.94
C ARG A 363 -27.37 -6.07 11.01
N TYR A 364 -27.38 -5.57 9.78
CA TYR A 364 -28.39 -5.92 8.78
C TYR A 364 -27.97 -7.19 7.99
N ASP A 365 -28.97 -7.86 7.43
CA ASP A 365 -28.79 -9.03 6.57
C ASP A 365 -28.86 -8.62 5.10
N PHE A 366 -27.77 -8.84 4.37
CA PHE A 366 -27.64 -8.51 2.95
C PHE A 366 -27.82 -9.73 2.02
N GLY A 367 -28.23 -10.87 2.57
CA GLY A 367 -28.38 -12.11 1.79
C GLY A 367 -29.82 -12.60 1.69
N VAL A 368 -30.60 -12.45 2.76
CA VAL A 368 -31.94 -13.04 2.89
C VAL A 368 -32.89 -12.60 1.78
N LYS A 369 -32.79 -11.36 1.31
CA LYS A 369 -33.65 -10.85 0.21
C LYS A 369 -33.32 -11.48 -1.14
N LYS A 370 -32.13 -11.99 -1.35
CA LYS A 370 -31.80 -12.79 -2.54
C LYS A 370 -32.38 -14.21 -2.42
N ASN A 371 -32.11 -14.86 -1.30
CA ASN A 371 -32.62 -16.22 -0.99
C ASN A 371 -32.32 -16.54 0.48
N GLU A 372 -33.19 -17.29 1.16
CA GLU A 372 -33.00 -17.72 2.57
C GLU A 372 -31.68 -18.45 2.83
N LYS A 373 -31.12 -19.16 1.83
CA LYS A 373 -29.82 -19.83 1.96
C LYS A 373 -28.65 -18.87 2.21
N PHE A 374 -28.83 -17.59 1.95
CA PHE A 374 -27.86 -16.53 2.19
C PHE A 374 -28.15 -15.71 3.45
N ALA A 375 -29.14 -16.12 4.25
CA ALA A 375 -29.46 -15.43 5.48
C ALA A 375 -28.23 -15.33 6.41
N GLY A 376 -28.09 -14.18 7.07
CA GLY A 376 -26.94 -13.88 7.92
C GLY A 376 -25.75 -13.25 7.22
N MET A 377 -25.82 -13.04 5.90
CA MET A 377 -24.74 -12.38 5.15
C MET A 377 -24.64 -10.90 5.53
N ARG A 378 -23.42 -10.38 5.62
CA ARG A 378 -23.13 -8.99 5.94
C ARG A 378 -22.66 -8.21 4.73
N ILE A 379 -22.81 -6.89 4.76
CA ILE A 379 -22.15 -5.99 3.81
C ILE A 379 -20.64 -6.16 3.91
N CYS A 380 -19.93 -6.04 2.80
CA CYS A 380 -18.46 -6.02 2.80
C CYS A 380 -17.93 -4.62 2.57
N SER A 381 -16.82 -4.31 3.23
CA SER A 381 -16.02 -3.13 2.91
C SER A 381 -15.22 -3.36 1.63
N PHE A 382 -14.77 -2.27 1.02
CA PHE A 382 -13.84 -2.35 -0.11
C PHE A 382 -12.52 -3.02 0.32
N GLU A 383 -12.07 -2.76 1.53
CA GLU A 383 -10.87 -3.42 2.07
C GLU A 383 -11.04 -4.94 2.20
N ASP A 384 -12.24 -5.44 2.58
CA ASP A 384 -12.52 -6.88 2.60
C ASP A 384 -12.43 -7.51 1.20
N ILE A 385 -12.85 -6.78 0.16
CA ILE A 385 -12.71 -7.21 -1.24
C ILE A 385 -11.23 -7.31 -1.61
N LEU A 386 -10.44 -6.28 -1.29
CA LEU A 386 -9.01 -6.25 -1.59
C LEU A 386 -8.23 -7.32 -0.82
N LYS A 387 -8.49 -7.51 0.48
CA LYS A 387 -7.88 -8.58 1.30
C LYS A 387 -8.01 -9.96 0.66
N LYS A 388 -9.14 -10.22 -0.01
CA LYS A 388 -9.43 -11.54 -0.59
C LYS A 388 -9.02 -11.65 -2.05
N PHE A 389 -9.17 -10.62 -2.85
CA PHE A 389 -9.17 -10.72 -4.30
C PHE A 389 -8.19 -9.80 -5.02
N ALA A 390 -7.44 -8.95 -4.32
CA ALA A 390 -6.46 -8.07 -4.95
C ALA A 390 -5.49 -8.86 -5.85
N GLY A 391 -5.37 -8.46 -7.11
CA GLY A 391 -4.53 -9.09 -8.10
C GLY A 391 -5.04 -10.42 -8.68
N GLN A 392 -6.17 -10.96 -8.21
CA GLN A 392 -6.73 -12.21 -8.74
C GLN A 392 -7.63 -12.02 -9.98
N CYS A 393 -8.03 -10.79 -10.22
CA CYS A 393 -8.79 -10.36 -11.40
C CYS A 393 -8.60 -8.84 -11.57
N ILE A 394 -9.05 -8.32 -12.72
CA ILE A 394 -9.18 -6.88 -12.93
C ILE A 394 -10.46 -6.40 -12.22
N MET A 395 -10.39 -5.24 -11.57
CA MET A 395 -11.49 -4.65 -10.81
C MET A 395 -11.99 -3.38 -11.50
N ASN A 396 -13.20 -3.42 -12.02
CA ASN A 396 -13.94 -2.25 -12.50
C ASN A 396 -14.65 -1.63 -11.29
N ILE A 397 -14.16 -0.50 -10.82
CA ILE A 397 -14.59 0.14 -9.58
C ILE A 397 -15.51 1.32 -9.90
N HIS A 398 -16.80 1.13 -9.73
CA HIS A 398 -17.79 2.19 -9.91
C HIS A 398 -17.92 3.03 -8.64
N VAL A 399 -17.32 4.22 -8.66
CA VAL A 399 -17.52 5.21 -7.57
C VAL A 399 -18.85 5.90 -7.80
N LYS A 400 -19.79 5.66 -6.87
CA LYS A 400 -21.18 6.07 -6.99
C LYS A 400 -21.40 7.52 -6.62
N ASP A 401 -22.28 8.18 -7.37
CA ASP A 401 -22.80 9.52 -7.08
C ASP A 401 -24.32 9.57 -7.25
N CYS A 402 -24.95 10.53 -6.61
CA CYS A 402 -26.37 10.85 -6.87
C CYS A 402 -26.67 12.29 -6.51
N LEU A 403 -27.91 12.76 -6.80
CA LEU A 403 -28.32 14.15 -6.49
C LEU A 403 -28.24 14.50 -5.00
N ALA A 404 -28.33 13.51 -4.12
CA ALA A 404 -28.29 13.69 -2.68
C ALA A 404 -26.90 13.42 -2.06
N TYR A 405 -25.91 13.02 -2.87
CA TYR A 405 -24.59 12.65 -2.41
C TYR A 405 -23.52 13.08 -3.42
N THR A 406 -22.57 13.86 -2.95
CA THR A 406 -21.45 14.36 -3.75
C THR A 406 -20.16 13.66 -3.33
N VAL A 407 -19.50 13.00 -4.27
CA VAL A 407 -18.18 12.41 -4.06
C VAL A 407 -17.16 13.48 -3.75
N THR A 408 -16.27 13.24 -2.78
CA THR A 408 -15.24 14.18 -2.36
C THR A 408 -13.84 13.71 -2.76
N ASP A 409 -12.87 14.61 -2.65
CA ASP A 409 -11.45 14.31 -2.88
C ASP A 409 -10.95 13.27 -1.89
N GLU A 410 -11.35 13.38 -0.63
CA GLU A 410 -10.98 12.49 0.46
C GLU A 410 -11.48 11.06 0.22
N GLU A 411 -12.69 10.92 -0.32
CA GLU A 411 -13.25 9.60 -0.68
C GLU A 411 -12.43 8.92 -1.77
N VAL A 412 -12.12 9.63 -2.85
CA VAL A 412 -11.28 9.08 -3.94
C VAL A 412 -9.87 8.79 -3.46
N ALA A 413 -9.32 9.66 -2.60
CA ALA A 413 -7.99 9.46 -2.01
C ALA A 413 -7.96 8.19 -1.14
N GLU A 414 -9.00 7.95 -0.32
CA GLU A 414 -9.08 6.75 0.52
C GLU A 414 -9.21 5.47 -0.33
N ILE A 415 -10.04 5.48 -1.37
CA ILE A 415 -10.13 4.34 -2.30
C ILE A 415 -8.76 4.06 -2.95
N ALA A 416 -8.09 5.11 -3.43
CA ALA A 416 -6.77 4.98 -4.06
C ALA A 416 -5.70 4.50 -3.06
N ARG A 417 -5.75 4.96 -1.81
CA ARG A 417 -4.87 4.51 -0.73
C ARG A 417 -5.03 3.01 -0.47
N LEU A 418 -6.27 2.54 -0.37
CA LEU A 418 -6.55 1.11 -0.20
C LEU A 418 -6.05 0.28 -1.39
N ILE A 419 -6.27 0.73 -2.63
CA ILE A 419 -5.75 0.06 -3.83
C ILE A 419 -4.21 -0.06 -3.75
N LYS A 420 -3.53 1.02 -3.37
CA LYS A 420 -2.07 1.04 -3.21
C LYS A 420 -1.60 0.13 -2.08
N LYS A 421 -2.29 0.13 -0.93
CA LYS A 421 -2.01 -0.75 0.22
C LYS A 421 -1.92 -2.23 -0.22
N TYR A 422 -2.82 -2.66 -1.10
CA TYR A 422 -2.90 -4.04 -1.58
C TYR A 422 -2.15 -4.31 -2.89
N ASP A 423 -1.30 -3.37 -3.37
CA ASP A 423 -0.47 -3.51 -4.57
C ASP A 423 -1.27 -3.93 -5.81
N CYS A 424 -2.39 -3.29 -6.06
CA CYS A 424 -3.27 -3.65 -7.16
C CYS A 424 -3.67 -2.46 -8.07
N GLU A 425 -2.90 -1.37 -8.09
CA GLU A 425 -3.17 -0.20 -8.92
C GLU A 425 -3.28 -0.55 -10.41
N ARG A 426 -2.53 -1.55 -10.87
CA ARG A 426 -2.55 -2.04 -12.26
C ARG A 426 -3.53 -3.21 -12.49
N HIS A 427 -4.31 -3.56 -11.45
CA HIS A 427 -5.43 -4.52 -11.54
C HIS A 427 -6.77 -3.83 -11.32
N CYS A 428 -6.79 -2.50 -11.29
CA CYS A 428 -7.99 -1.72 -11.07
C CYS A 428 -8.14 -0.62 -12.11
N TYR A 429 -9.36 -0.21 -12.33
CA TYR A 429 -9.67 1.07 -12.94
C TYR A 429 -10.93 1.65 -12.33
N PHE A 430 -10.97 2.98 -12.23
CA PHE A 430 -12.15 3.70 -11.77
C PHE A 430 -13.17 3.88 -12.89
N MET A 431 -14.44 3.78 -12.56
CA MET A 431 -15.54 4.11 -13.46
C MET A 431 -16.46 5.17 -12.83
N SER A 432 -16.87 6.15 -13.61
CA SER A 432 -17.97 7.07 -13.28
C SER A 432 -18.63 7.64 -14.53
N GLY A 433 -19.94 7.86 -14.42
CA GLY A 433 -20.71 8.61 -15.40
C GLY A 433 -20.67 10.13 -15.17
N ALA A 434 -20.33 10.58 -13.96
CA ALA A 434 -20.29 11.98 -13.58
C ALA A 434 -18.94 12.63 -13.91
N GLU A 435 -18.96 13.71 -14.68
CA GLU A 435 -17.74 14.39 -15.11
C GLU A 435 -16.93 14.94 -13.93
N TYR A 436 -17.59 15.52 -12.92
CA TYR A 436 -16.89 16.05 -11.75
C TYR A 436 -16.16 14.94 -10.97
N VAL A 437 -16.69 13.70 -10.94
CA VAL A 437 -16.02 12.57 -10.30
C VAL A 437 -14.79 12.13 -11.10
N LEU A 438 -14.89 12.11 -12.43
CA LEU A 438 -13.73 11.84 -13.30
C LEU A 438 -12.62 12.90 -13.13
N GLU A 439 -13.00 14.17 -12.94
CA GLU A 439 -12.07 15.26 -12.65
C GLU A 439 -11.35 15.07 -11.29
N ILE A 440 -12.10 14.68 -10.25
CA ILE A 440 -11.51 14.32 -8.94
C ILE A 440 -10.53 13.15 -9.10
N MET A 441 -10.94 12.07 -9.78
CA MET A 441 -10.09 10.91 -10.02
C MET A 441 -8.79 11.28 -10.75
N GLN A 442 -8.89 12.13 -11.77
CA GLN A 442 -7.74 12.59 -12.55
C GLN A 442 -6.75 13.39 -11.69
N ARG A 443 -7.27 14.21 -10.78
CA ARG A 443 -6.47 15.09 -9.93
C ARG A 443 -5.89 14.37 -8.72
N VAL A 444 -6.69 13.52 -8.06
CA VAL A 444 -6.35 12.89 -6.78
C VAL A 444 -5.61 11.56 -6.96
N ALA A 445 -5.97 10.78 -7.98
CA ALA A 445 -5.42 9.45 -8.23
C ALA A 445 -5.06 9.25 -9.71
N PRO A 446 -4.18 10.08 -10.29
CA PRO A 446 -3.84 10.05 -11.71
C PRO A 446 -3.24 8.72 -12.18
N GLN A 447 -2.60 7.97 -11.29
CA GLN A 447 -1.96 6.68 -11.56
C GLN A 447 -2.95 5.53 -11.78
N ILE A 448 -4.21 5.66 -11.32
CA ILE A 448 -5.24 4.63 -11.52
C ILE A 448 -5.98 4.95 -12.83
N PRO A 449 -6.03 4.00 -13.79
CA PRO A 449 -6.77 4.18 -15.03
C PRO A 449 -8.24 4.53 -14.79
N ARG A 450 -8.84 5.27 -15.71
CA ARG A 450 -10.23 5.72 -15.63
C ARG A 450 -11.05 5.18 -16.80
N CYS A 451 -12.35 4.99 -16.53
CA CYS A 451 -13.37 4.61 -17.49
C CYS A 451 -14.51 5.64 -17.46
N ALA A 452 -14.81 6.25 -18.60
CA ALA A 452 -15.92 7.17 -18.70
C ALA A 452 -17.24 6.41 -18.94
N GLY A 453 -18.16 6.53 -18.00
CA GLY A 453 -19.52 5.96 -18.09
C GLY A 453 -20.54 6.92 -18.70
N ALA A 454 -21.77 6.43 -18.85
CA ALA A 454 -22.92 7.17 -19.39
C ALA A 454 -23.17 8.49 -18.64
N GLY A 455 -23.34 9.57 -19.36
CA GLY A 455 -23.67 10.89 -18.80
C GLY A 455 -25.14 11.00 -18.36
N LYS A 456 -25.42 11.98 -17.47
CA LYS A 456 -26.80 12.32 -17.06
C LYS A 456 -27.53 13.06 -18.19
N GLU A 457 -26.86 13.93 -18.91
CA GLU A 457 -27.38 14.61 -20.10
C GLU A 457 -27.32 13.70 -21.33
N LYS A 458 -28.36 13.73 -22.16
CA LYS A 458 -28.54 12.84 -23.31
C LYS A 458 -28.81 13.66 -24.60
N PRO A 459 -28.30 13.27 -25.76
CA PRO A 459 -27.25 12.26 -25.96
C PRO A 459 -25.88 12.73 -25.46
N TYR A 460 -24.96 11.82 -25.21
CA TYR A 460 -23.57 12.08 -24.77
C TYR A 460 -22.57 11.45 -25.75
N ASP A 461 -21.35 11.98 -25.78
CA ASP A 461 -20.22 11.39 -26.50
C ASP A 461 -19.20 10.83 -25.51
N LEU A 462 -19.13 9.49 -25.41
CA LEU A 462 -18.22 8.82 -24.48
C LEU A 462 -16.76 8.97 -24.89
N VAL A 463 -16.46 9.02 -26.18
CA VAL A 463 -15.07 9.14 -26.67
C VAL A 463 -14.54 10.54 -26.38
N GLU A 464 -15.32 11.60 -26.64
CA GLU A 464 -14.94 12.96 -26.26
C GLU A 464 -14.76 13.12 -24.76
N LYS A 465 -15.68 12.53 -23.96
CA LYS A 465 -15.56 12.50 -22.50
C LYS A 465 -14.28 11.81 -22.06
N ALA A 466 -13.94 10.65 -22.64
CA ALA A 466 -12.74 9.90 -22.29
C ALA A 466 -11.47 10.69 -22.63
N LEU A 467 -11.42 11.35 -23.79
CA LEU A 467 -10.30 12.20 -24.18
C LEU A 467 -10.12 13.39 -23.23
N LYS A 468 -11.24 14.03 -22.82
CA LYS A 468 -11.21 15.17 -21.89
C LYS A 468 -10.63 14.81 -20.53
N TYR A 469 -10.93 13.62 -20.01
CA TYR A 469 -10.52 13.18 -18.67
C TYR A 469 -9.39 12.13 -18.69
N ASP A 470 -8.70 11.95 -19.81
CA ASP A 470 -7.64 10.95 -20.02
C ASP A 470 -8.07 9.54 -19.53
N CYS A 471 -9.27 9.11 -19.92
CA CYS A 471 -9.76 7.79 -19.63
C CYS A 471 -9.19 6.77 -20.62
N LYS A 472 -8.78 5.61 -20.13
CA LYS A 472 -8.30 4.49 -20.98
C LYS A 472 -9.42 3.57 -21.43
N LYS A 473 -10.60 3.72 -20.84
CA LYS A 473 -11.80 2.92 -21.15
C LYS A 473 -13.03 3.81 -21.23
N ILE A 474 -14.03 3.32 -21.94
CA ILE A 474 -15.40 3.84 -21.91
C ILE A 474 -16.37 2.70 -21.58
N GLN A 475 -17.50 3.01 -20.97
CA GLN A 475 -18.55 2.05 -20.68
C GLN A 475 -19.89 2.49 -21.28
N ILE A 476 -20.31 1.81 -22.34
CA ILE A 476 -21.61 2.02 -22.99
C ILE A 476 -22.69 1.41 -22.11
N TYR A 477 -23.75 2.18 -21.82
CA TYR A 477 -24.92 1.73 -21.09
C TYR A 477 -26.03 1.31 -22.07
N THR A 478 -26.29 0.00 -22.14
CA THR A 478 -27.17 -0.58 -23.18
C THR A 478 -28.59 -0.04 -23.19
N PRO A 479 -29.24 0.29 -22.05
CA PRO A 479 -30.61 0.86 -22.08
C PRO A 479 -30.71 2.21 -22.78
N ASP A 480 -29.62 2.97 -22.89
CA ASP A 480 -29.63 4.26 -23.58
C ASP A 480 -29.61 4.13 -25.12
N ILE A 481 -29.11 2.99 -25.63
CA ILE A 481 -28.92 2.80 -27.08
C ILE A 481 -30.22 3.01 -27.86
N PRO A 482 -31.32 2.27 -27.59
CA PRO A 482 -32.54 2.42 -28.36
C PRO A 482 -33.30 3.73 -28.11
N LEU A 483 -32.95 4.45 -27.04
CA LEU A 483 -33.66 5.67 -26.62
C LEU A 483 -33.04 6.94 -27.21
N TYR A 484 -31.71 6.97 -27.36
CA TYR A 484 -30.96 8.21 -27.64
C TYR A 484 -29.98 8.09 -28.81
N PHE A 485 -29.72 6.87 -29.31
CA PHE A 485 -28.69 6.63 -30.32
C PHE A 485 -29.22 5.79 -31.50
N GLY A 486 -28.54 5.90 -32.64
CA GLY A 486 -28.89 5.12 -33.84
C GLY A 486 -28.35 3.69 -33.82
N PRO A 487 -28.72 2.85 -34.79
CA PRO A 487 -28.35 1.42 -34.84
C PRO A 487 -26.84 1.19 -34.95
N ASP A 488 -26.09 2.11 -35.56
CA ASP A 488 -24.64 1.96 -35.76
C ASP A 488 -23.81 2.54 -34.60
N TYR A 489 -24.46 3.03 -33.54
CA TYR A 489 -23.82 3.75 -32.43
C TYR A 489 -22.67 2.96 -31.79
N VAL A 490 -22.91 1.68 -31.48
CA VAL A 490 -21.91 0.84 -30.79
C VAL A 490 -20.68 0.65 -31.68
N GLN A 491 -20.89 0.27 -32.95
CA GLN A 491 -19.81 0.02 -33.89
C GLN A 491 -18.99 1.30 -34.17
N GLU A 492 -19.65 2.43 -34.36
CA GLU A 492 -18.99 3.71 -34.61
C GLU A 492 -18.23 4.18 -33.33
N THR A 493 -18.81 3.99 -32.15
CA THR A 493 -18.16 4.32 -30.89
C THR A 493 -16.91 3.46 -30.67
N CYS A 494 -16.98 2.15 -30.91
CA CYS A 494 -15.83 1.24 -30.83
C CYS A 494 -14.71 1.67 -31.80
N ARG A 495 -15.05 1.95 -33.06
CA ARG A 495 -14.07 2.40 -34.03
C ARG A 495 -13.35 3.68 -33.58
N ARG A 496 -14.09 4.72 -33.17
CA ARG A 496 -13.53 5.98 -32.68
C ARG A 496 -12.70 5.82 -31.42
N ALA A 497 -13.15 4.96 -30.50
CA ALA A 497 -12.43 4.68 -29.26
C ALA A 497 -11.07 4.02 -29.57
N HIS A 498 -11.06 2.97 -30.41
CA HIS A 498 -9.83 2.26 -30.78
C HIS A 498 -8.84 3.15 -31.53
N GLU A 499 -9.31 4.03 -32.42
CA GLU A 499 -8.46 5.03 -33.09
C GLU A 499 -7.72 5.95 -32.11
N ASN A 500 -8.22 6.10 -30.88
CA ASN A 500 -7.62 6.88 -29.81
C ASN A 500 -7.00 6.01 -28.69
N GLY A 501 -6.86 4.69 -28.89
CA GLY A 501 -6.29 3.78 -27.90
C GLY A 501 -7.16 3.58 -26.66
N ILE A 502 -8.48 3.74 -26.78
CA ILE A 502 -9.46 3.62 -25.72
C ILE A 502 -10.21 2.29 -25.88
N PHE A 503 -10.31 1.49 -24.83
CA PHE A 503 -11.07 0.24 -24.81
C PHE A 503 -12.54 0.46 -24.48
N VAL A 504 -13.40 -0.42 -24.98
CA VAL A 504 -14.86 -0.28 -24.90
C VAL A 504 -15.48 -1.39 -24.08
N ASN A 505 -16.05 -1.02 -22.92
CA ASN A 505 -16.89 -1.89 -22.11
C ASN A 505 -18.37 -1.69 -22.50
N ILE A 506 -19.15 -2.77 -22.47
CA ILE A 506 -20.60 -2.73 -22.64
C ILE A 506 -21.32 -3.18 -21.36
N CYS A 507 -22.23 -2.37 -20.84
CA CYS A 507 -23.01 -2.66 -19.63
C CYS A 507 -24.51 -2.68 -20.00
N HIS A 508 -25.12 -3.85 -20.08
CA HIS A 508 -24.64 -5.20 -19.97
C HIS A 508 -25.32 -6.08 -21.05
N ALA A 509 -24.86 -7.30 -21.21
CA ALA A 509 -25.49 -8.30 -22.08
C ALA A 509 -25.62 -9.64 -21.34
N ASP A 510 -26.87 -10.15 -21.21
CA ASP A 510 -27.17 -11.36 -20.46
C ASP A 510 -27.65 -12.53 -21.34
N ASP A 511 -27.63 -12.35 -22.65
CA ASP A 511 -27.94 -13.40 -23.62
C ASP A 511 -26.87 -13.54 -24.71
N ALA A 512 -26.78 -14.73 -25.28
CA ALA A 512 -25.72 -15.06 -26.23
C ALA A 512 -25.80 -14.31 -27.57
N GLN A 513 -27.01 -13.92 -28.02
CA GLN A 513 -27.19 -13.21 -29.27
C GLN A 513 -26.71 -11.76 -29.13
N THR A 514 -27.15 -11.10 -28.08
CA THR A 514 -26.76 -9.69 -27.76
C THR A 514 -25.26 -9.60 -27.51
N ALA A 515 -24.69 -10.53 -26.74
CA ALA A 515 -23.24 -10.54 -26.49
C ALA A 515 -22.44 -10.71 -27.76
N ARG A 516 -22.84 -11.62 -28.68
CA ARG A 516 -22.17 -11.75 -30.00
C ARG A 516 -22.26 -10.50 -30.83
N ALA A 517 -23.41 -9.86 -30.89
CA ALA A 517 -23.59 -8.62 -31.63
C ALA A 517 -22.64 -7.52 -31.16
N PHE A 518 -22.42 -7.41 -29.85
CA PHE A 518 -21.47 -6.44 -29.29
C PHE A 518 -20.01 -6.82 -29.56
N LEU A 519 -19.66 -8.10 -29.51
CA LEU A 519 -18.33 -8.58 -29.91
C LEU A 519 -18.06 -8.29 -31.38
N ASP A 520 -19.04 -8.55 -32.26
CA ASP A 520 -18.94 -8.29 -33.71
C ASP A 520 -18.87 -6.77 -34.00
N ALA A 521 -19.45 -5.94 -33.13
CA ALA A 521 -19.34 -4.48 -33.20
C ALA A 521 -17.99 -3.93 -32.68
N GLY A 522 -17.16 -4.78 -32.07
CA GLY A 522 -15.82 -4.42 -31.60
C GLY A 522 -15.71 -4.09 -30.10
N CYS A 523 -16.69 -4.45 -29.26
CA CYS A 523 -16.58 -4.26 -27.81
C CYS A 523 -15.48 -5.15 -27.21
N ASP A 524 -14.67 -4.56 -26.34
CA ASP A 524 -13.52 -5.22 -25.69
C ASP A 524 -13.92 -6.00 -24.42
N THR A 525 -14.89 -5.49 -23.66
CA THR A 525 -15.37 -6.13 -22.43
C THR A 525 -16.89 -6.24 -22.45
N ILE A 526 -17.39 -7.46 -22.26
CA ILE A 526 -18.83 -7.71 -22.09
C ILE A 526 -19.14 -7.87 -20.61
N MET A 527 -19.80 -6.88 -20.02
CA MET A 527 -20.31 -6.98 -18.66
C MET A 527 -21.62 -7.77 -18.65
N THR A 528 -21.81 -8.64 -17.65
CA THR A 528 -22.97 -9.51 -17.60
C THR A 528 -23.36 -9.91 -16.18
N ASN A 529 -24.66 -10.14 -15.98
CA ASN A 529 -25.19 -10.76 -14.76
C ASN A 529 -25.04 -12.29 -14.77
N ASP A 530 -25.01 -12.93 -15.97
CA ASP A 530 -24.79 -14.38 -16.14
C ASP A 530 -23.39 -14.67 -16.69
N PHE A 531 -22.43 -14.64 -15.79
CA PHE A 531 -21.03 -14.85 -16.13
C PHE A 531 -20.80 -16.18 -16.85
N GLY A 532 -21.41 -17.27 -16.37
CA GLY A 532 -21.20 -18.60 -16.92
C GLY A 532 -21.64 -18.73 -18.37
N LEU A 533 -22.78 -18.15 -18.74
CA LEU A 533 -23.28 -18.11 -20.10
C LEU A 533 -22.37 -17.31 -21.03
N ILE A 534 -22.08 -16.07 -20.64
CA ILE A 534 -21.37 -15.14 -21.53
C ILE A 534 -19.88 -15.48 -21.68
N GLN A 535 -19.24 -16.06 -20.66
CA GLN A 535 -17.88 -16.58 -20.77
C GLN A 535 -17.76 -17.63 -21.90
N ASN A 536 -18.75 -18.54 -22.02
CA ASN A 536 -18.76 -19.53 -23.10
C ASN A 536 -18.94 -18.88 -24.47
N VAL A 537 -19.72 -17.80 -24.56
CA VAL A 537 -19.90 -17.02 -25.80
C VAL A 537 -18.58 -16.40 -26.24
N VAL A 538 -17.89 -15.70 -25.34
CA VAL A 538 -16.61 -15.03 -25.60
C VAL A 538 -15.53 -16.06 -25.99
N LYS A 539 -15.40 -17.16 -25.24
CA LYS A 539 -14.47 -18.26 -25.59
C LYS A 539 -14.75 -18.85 -27.00
N SER A 540 -16.01 -19.04 -27.34
CA SER A 540 -16.39 -19.54 -28.67
C SER A 540 -16.13 -18.52 -29.76
N TRP A 541 -16.24 -17.24 -29.47
CA TRP A 541 -15.97 -16.16 -30.40
C TRP A 541 -14.44 -16.02 -30.66
N LYS A 542 -13.60 -16.09 -29.61
CA LYS A 542 -12.12 -16.07 -29.75
C LYS A 542 -11.55 -17.24 -30.56
N ASN A 543 -12.26 -18.37 -30.63
CA ASN A 543 -11.80 -19.56 -31.33
C ASN A 543 -12.27 -19.64 -32.81
N LYS A 544 -12.94 -18.62 -33.32
CA LYS A 544 -13.31 -18.51 -34.74
C LYS A 544 -12.17 -17.89 -35.55
#